data_4c255a725ae6555b947b056f941562fd
#
_entry.id   4c255a725ae6555b947b056f941562fd
#
_cell.length_a   1.000
_cell.length_b   1.000
_cell.length_c   1.000
_cell.angle_alpha   90.00
_cell.angle_beta   90.00
_cell.angle_gamma   90.00
#
_symmetry.space_group_name_H-M   'P 1'
#
loop_
_entity.id
_entity.type
_entity.pdbx_description
1 polymer ?
#
loop_
_entity_poly.entity_id
_entity_poly.type
_entity_poly.pdbx_seq_one_letter_code
_entity_poly.pdbx_strand_id
1 'polypeptide(L)'
;MNRKQQEALRRAFAAPPPEGKSDFLSRLPRREIGCLTFVTLQARYIRKWVWGLFAVVLAAAFAVGRSADGELLWCLSALTPFFATALTAELGRSARYGMKELEMATRFSLRAVHLGRMAVLGLSGLMALALLLAFLPAAGSVLQMGLHLLVPYLLSALLGVEIVRRFWGPEGFYGTLAAGVMVSAAAMLAQLSRWEEPPLGWWLAAAVVLAAGTGWVCRNLLLQSEEYGWNYKSID
;
A
#
# COMPACT_ATOMS: atom_id res chain seq x y z
N MET A 1 -22.02 -16.88 36.38
CA MET A 1 -21.92 -15.64 37.16
C MET A 1 -23.00 -14.69 36.66
N ASN A 2 -23.83 -14.15 37.59
CA ASN A 2 -25.02 -13.37 37.24
C ASN A 2 -24.59 -11.94 36.85
N ARG A 3 -25.22 -11.28 35.83
CA ARG A 3 -24.89 -9.91 35.41
C ARG A 3 -24.77 -8.90 36.55
N LYS A 4 -25.65 -9.03 37.58
CA LYS A 4 -25.60 -8.22 38.79
C LYS A 4 -24.29 -8.38 39.60
N GLN A 5 -23.74 -9.58 39.63
CA GLN A 5 -22.47 -9.87 40.30
C GLN A 5 -21.28 -9.32 39.55
N GLN A 6 -21.32 -9.35 38.20
CA GLN A 6 -20.29 -8.71 37.37
C GLN A 6 -20.29 -7.18 37.52
N GLU A 7 -21.46 -6.56 37.57
CA GLU A 7 -21.56 -5.13 37.78
C GLU A 7 -21.10 -4.71 39.19
N ALA A 8 -21.42 -5.50 40.19
CA ALA A 8 -20.96 -5.27 41.56
C ALA A 8 -19.42 -5.40 41.67
N LEU A 9 -18.84 -6.40 41.03
CA LEU A 9 -17.39 -6.56 40.94
C LEU A 9 -16.74 -5.39 40.18
N ARG A 10 -17.28 -4.99 39.04
CA ARG A 10 -16.78 -3.81 38.30
C ARG A 10 -16.81 -2.53 39.12
N ARG A 11 -17.86 -2.33 39.93
CA ARG A 11 -17.96 -1.16 40.84
C ARG A 11 -16.96 -1.23 41.99
N ALA A 12 -16.78 -2.44 42.56
CA ALA A 12 -15.85 -2.65 43.67
C ALA A 12 -14.37 -2.43 43.27
N PHE A 13 -14.02 -2.77 42.01
CA PHE A 13 -12.67 -2.61 41.47
C PHE A 13 -12.52 -1.41 40.55
N ALA A 14 -13.54 -0.56 40.41
CA ALA A 14 -13.42 0.68 39.66
C ALA A 14 -12.43 1.60 40.37
N ALA A 15 -11.33 1.93 39.71
CA ALA A 15 -10.38 2.88 40.23
C ALA A 15 -11.09 4.25 40.44
N PRO A 16 -10.83 4.95 41.55
CA PRO A 16 -11.40 6.27 41.75
C PRO A 16 -11.05 7.19 40.58
N PRO A 17 -11.96 8.06 40.14
CA PRO A 17 -11.67 8.96 39.04
C PRO A 17 -10.44 9.80 39.40
N PRO A 18 -9.43 9.87 38.53
CA PRO A 18 -8.20 10.61 38.82
C PRO A 18 -8.51 12.07 39.03
N GLU A 19 -8.23 12.57 40.24
CA GLU A 19 -8.35 13.99 40.57
C GLU A 19 -7.37 14.80 39.72
N GLY A 20 -7.85 15.85 39.07
CA GLY A 20 -6.98 16.70 38.23
C GLY A 20 -6.68 16.17 36.81
N LYS A 21 -7.45 15.18 36.31
CA LYS A 21 -7.26 14.66 34.93
C LYS A 21 -7.30 15.75 33.86
N SER A 22 -8.24 16.71 33.99
CA SER A 22 -8.36 17.83 33.05
C SER A 22 -7.16 18.78 33.11
N ASP A 23 -6.64 19.05 34.30
CA ASP A 23 -5.49 19.91 34.53
C ASP A 23 -4.19 19.23 34.04
N PHE A 24 -4.03 17.95 34.31
CA PHE A 24 -2.92 17.13 33.76
C PHE A 24 -2.96 17.08 32.24
N LEU A 25 -4.13 16.82 31.62
CA LEU A 25 -4.26 16.77 30.18
C LEU A 25 -4.03 18.13 29.51
N SER A 26 -4.38 19.23 30.17
CA SER A 26 -4.12 20.60 29.67
C SER A 26 -2.64 20.99 29.69
N ARG A 27 -1.87 20.41 30.63
CA ARG A 27 -0.42 20.65 30.75
C ARG A 27 0.42 19.78 29.82
N LEU A 28 -0.17 18.72 29.23
CA LEU A 28 0.53 17.90 28.25
C LEU A 28 0.75 18.72 26.97
N PRO A 29 2.01 18.91 26.53
CA PRO A 29 2.27 19.62 25.28
C PRO A 29 1.62 18.83 24.13
N ARG A 30 0.55 19.38 23.57
CA ARG A 30 -0.02 18.89 22.32
C ARG A 30 0.96 19.22 21.21
N ARG A 31 1.94 18.35 21.03
CA ARG A 31 2.86 18.46 19.89
C ARG A 31 2.08 18.09 18.66
N GLU A 32 1.55 19.10 17.97
CA GLU A 32 0.92 18.92 16.65
C GLU A 32 2.03 18.55 15.67
N ILE A 33 2.01 17.32 15.18
CA ILE A 33 2.94 16.88 14.16
C ILE A 33 2.34 17.31 12.83
N GLY A 34 3.02 18.18 12.11
CA GLY A 34 2.61 18.62 10.79
C GLY A 34 2.48 17.41 9.83
N CYS A 35 1.55 17.49 8.90
CA CYS A 35 1.29 16.42 7.92
C CYS A 35 2.57 16.00 7.17
N LEU A 36 3.41 16.96 6.76
CA LEU A 36 4.68 16.68 6.09
C LEU A 36 5.67 15.92 6.98
N THR A 37 5.78 16.30 8.26
CA THR A 37 6.64 15.59 9.22
C THR A 37 6.15 14.17 9.43
N PHE A 38 4.84 13.95 9.47
CA PHE A 38 4.27 12.61 9.57
C PHE A 38 4.58 11.76 8.34
N VAL A 39 4.40 12.31 7.14
CA VAL A 39 4.71 11.63 5.87
C VAL A 39 6.20 11.28 5.76
N THR A 40 7.10 12.19 6.11
CA THR A 40 8.55 11.92 6.09
C THR A 40 8.96 10.86 7.10
N LEU A 41 8.34 10.82 8.28
CA LEU A 41 8.54 9.74 9.24
C LEU A 41 8.09 8.38 8.69
N GLN A 42 6.94 8.33 8.00
CA GLN A 42 6.47 7.11 7.36
C GLN A 42 7.39 6.67 6.23
N ALA A 43 7.88 7.60 5.39
CA ALA A 43 8.83 7.29 4.33
C ALA A 43 10.15 6.72 4.88
N ARG A 44 10.63 7.22 6.02
CA ARG A 44 11.84 6.73 6.68
C ARG A 44 11.66 5.32 7.27
N TYR A 45 10.43 4.91 7.56
CA TYR A 45 10.11 3.59 8.09
C TYR A 45 10.12 2.50 7.00
N ILE A 46 10.01 2.87 5.71
CA ILE A 46 10.09 1.95 4.58
C ILE A 46 11.52 1.42 4.48
N ARG A 47 11.65 0.11 4.23
CA ARG A 47 12.95 -0.54 4.09
C ARG A 47 13.78 0.04 2.95
N LYS A 48 15.06 0.24 3.20
CA LYS A 48 16.00 0.80 2.21
C LYS A 48 16.10 -0.05 0.92
N TRP A 49 15.90 -1.36 1.01
CA TRP A 49 15.95 -2.23 -0.17
C TRP A 49 14.82 -1.94 -1.18
N VAL A 50 13.66 -1.47 -0.71
CA VAL A 50 12.55 -1.05 -1.59
C VAL A 50 13.01 0.13 -2.45
N TRP A 51 13.64 1.12 -1.84
CA TRP A 51 14.25 2.25 -2.56
C TRP A 51 15.37 1.79 -3.49
N GLY A 52 16.17 0.80 -3.07
CA GLY A 52 17.19 0.17 -3.92
C GLY A 52 16.59 -0.50 -5.15
N LEU A 53 15.48 -1.23 -5.01
CA LEU A 53 14.76 -1.84 -6.13
C LEU A 53 14.26 -0.77 -7.11
N PHE A 54 13.66 0.31 -6.60
CA PHE A 54 13.25 1.44 -7.44
C PHE A 54 14.43 2.03 -8.23
N ALA A 55 15.54 2.26 -7.56
CA ALA A 55 16.74 2.81 -8.20
C ALA A 55 17.31 1.87 -9.29
N VAL A 56 17.34 0.57 -9.02
CA VAL A 56 17.82 -0.44 -9.99
C VAL A 56 16.95 -0.48 -11.24
N VAL A 57 15.61 -0.51 -11.08
CA VAL A 57 14.70 -0.54 -12.24
C VAL A 57 14.74 0.77 -13.02
N LEU A 58 14.83 1.93 -12.34
CA LEU A 58 15.01 3.22 -13.02
C LEU A 58 16.34 3.28 -13.77
N ALA A 59 17.43 2.79 -13.18
CA ALA A 59 18.73 2.74 -13.83
C ALA A 59 18.72 1.80 -15.04
N ALA A 60 18.08 0.63 -14.93
CA ALA A 60 17.89 -0.30 -16.04
C ALA A 60 17.07 0.35 -17.16
N ALA A 61 15.96 1.01 -16.84
CA ALA A 61 15.14 1.73 -17.79
C ALA A 61 15.93 2.84 -18.51
N PHE A 62 16.74 3.59 -17.78
CA PHE A 62 17.59 4.63 -18.35
C PHE A 62 18.68 4.06 -19.27
N ALA A 63 19.34 2.96 -18.87
CA ALA A 63 20.38 2.31 -19.66
C ALA A 63 19.84 1.75 -20.98
N VAL A 64 18.68 1.08 -20.92
CA VAL A 64 18.06 0.45 -22.10
C VAL A 64 17.30 1.48 -22.94
N GLY A 65 16.72 2.54 -22.34
CA GLY A 65 16.04 3.61 -23.06
C GLY A 65 16.93 4.38 -24.06
N ARG A 66 18.24 4.30 -23.86
CA ARG A 66 19.22 4.86 -24.80
C ARG A 66 19.52 3.96 -26.02
N SER A 67 19.22 2.68 -25.91
CA SER A 67 19.48 1.66 -26.96
C SER A 67 18.25 1.36 -27.83
N ALA A 68 17.21 2.14 -27.74
CA ALA A 68 15.79 1.93 -27.91
C ALA A 68 15.31 1.36 -29.24
N ASP A 69 14.91 0.12 -29.18
CA ASP A 69 13.86 -0.45 -30.03
C ASP A 69 12.57 -0.57 -29.21
N GLY A 70 11.39 -0.53 -29.85
CA GLY A 70 10.07 -0.51 -29.18
C GLY A 70 9.77 -1.64 -28.19
N GLU A 71 10.64 -2.66 -28.14
CA GLU A 71 10.57 -3.77 -27.17
C GLU A 71 10.78 -3.33 -25.71
N LEU A 72 11.38 -2.16 -25.48
CA LEU A 72 11.63 -1.65 -24.14
C LEU A 72 10.37 -1.38 -23.33
N LEU A 73 9.35 -0.80 -23.96
CA LEU A 73 8.08 -0.48 -23.28
C LEU A 73 7.48 -1.73 -22.64
N TRP A 74 7.60 -2.84 -23.34
CA TRP A 74 7.04 -4.11 -22.90
C TRP A 74 7.82 -4.74 -21.75
N CYS A 75 9.14 -4.71 -21.83
CA CYS A 75 9.97 -5.17 -20.70
C CYS A 75 9.69 -4.35 -19.44
N LEU A 76 9.53 -3.03 -19.58
CA LEU A 76 9.20 -2.15 -18.46
C LEU A 76 7.79 -2.42 -17.93
N SER A 77 6.82 -2.65 -18.82
CA SER A 77 5.46 -3.03 -18.42
C SER A 77 5.44 -4.32 -17.58
N ALA A 78 6.24 -5.33 -17.97
CA ALA A 78 6.39 -6.57 -17.22
C ALA A 78 7.11 -6.37 -15.85
N LEU A 79 7.89 -5.31 -15.69
CA LEU A 79 8.56 -5.00 -14.42
C LEU A 79 7.70 -4.19 -13.44
N THR A 80 6.71 -3.44 -13.92
CA THR A 80 5.85 -2.60 -13.05
C THR A 80 5.10 -3.37 -11.97
N PRO A 81 4.64 -4.64 -12.18
CA PRO A 81 4.02 -5.44 -11.12
C PRO A 81 4.91 -5.64 -9.90
N PHE A 82 6.23 -5.73 -10.08
CA PHE A 82 7.15 -5.92 -8.97
C PHE A 82 7.26 -4.69 -8.07
N PHE A 83 7.08 -3.48 -8.61
CA PHE A 83 6.94 -2.28 -7.78
C PHE A 83 5.72 -2.36 -6.89
N ALA A 84 4.57 -2.69 -7.47
CA ALA A 84 3.33 -2.82 -6.72
C ALA A 84 3.44 -3.90 -5.63
N THR A 85 4.06 -5.05 -5.93
CA THR A 85 4.26 -6.13 -4.96
C THR A 85 5.22 -5.74 -3.84
N ALA A 86 6.30 -5.03 -4.13
CA ALA A 86 7.22 -4.53 -3.10
C ALA A 86 6.53 -3.56 -2.15
N LEU A 87 5.67 -2.68 -2.69
CA LEU A 87 4.90 -1.72 -1.92
C LEU A 87 3.82 -2.39 -1.05
N THR A 88 3.07 -3.33 -1.62
CA THR A 88 2.02 -4.06 -0.88
C THR A 88 2.61 -4.99 0.18
N ALA A 89 3.79 -5.56 -0.06
CA ALA A 89 4.52 -6.35 0.94
C ALA A 89 4.90 -5.53 2.19
N GLU A 90 5.20 -4.24 2.03
CA GLU A 90 5.47 -3.34 3.16
C GLU A 90 4.18 -2.99 3.94
N LEU A 91 3.01 -2.95 3.31
CA LEU A 91 1.73 -2.76 4.01
C LEU A 91 1.43 -3.90 4.98
N GLY A 92 1.71 -5.14 4.60
CA GLY A 92 1.50 -6.32 5.44
C GLY A 92 2.56 -6.54 6.53
N ARG A 93 3.59 -5.69 6.59
CA ARG A 93 4.75 -5.89 7.45
C ARG A 93 4.42 -5.90 8.94
N SER A 94 3.61 -4.95 9.41
CA SER A 94 3.28 -4.86 10.84
C SER A 94 2.49 -6.09 11.33
N ALA A 95 1.61 -6.59 10.48
CA ALA A 95 0.87 -7.81 10.75
C ALA A 95 1.78 -9.05 10.81
N ARG A 96 2.76 -9.14 9.89
CA ARG A 96 3.71 -10.25 9.80
C ARG A 96 4.62 -10.37 11.03
N TYR A 97 5.02 -9.24 11.62
CA TYR A 97 5.91 -9.22 12.77
C TYR A 97 5.18 -9.07 14.12
N GLY A 98 3.85 -9.17 14.14
CA GLY A 98 3.07 -9.06 15.39
C GLY A 98 3.15 -7.67 16.04
N MET A 99 3.52 -6.63 15.29
CA MET A 99 3.75 -5.28 15.83
C MET A 99 2.46 -4.45 16.01
N LYS A 100 1.28 -5.06 15.78
CA LYS A 100 0.00 -4.36 15.89
C LYS A 100 -0.24 -3.78 17.29
N GLU A 101 0.08 -4.55 18.33
CA GLU A 101 -0.10 -4.11 19.72
C GLU A 101 0.78 -2.90 20.04
N LEU A 102 2.02 -2.89 19.55
CA LEU A 102 2.93 -1.76 19.69
C LEU A 102 2.43 -0.54 18.90
N GLU A 103 1.88 -0.75 17.70
CA GLU A 103 1.28 0.33 16.92
C GLU A 103 0.02 0.90 17.57
N MET A 104 -0.82 0.05 18.23
CA MET A 104 -1.97 0.51 19.00
C MET A 104 -1.58 1.27 20.27
N ALA A 105 -0.43 0.97 20.85
CA ALA A 105 0.10 1.70 22.00
C ALA A 105 0.70 3.07 21.60
N THR A 106 0.86 3.35 20.31
CA THR A 106 1.37 4.64 19.85
C THR A 106 0.30 5.72 19.94
N ARG A 107 0.77 6.98 19.95
CA ARG A 107 -0.09 8.18 20.00
C ARG A 107 -0.99 8.34 18.74
N PHE A 108 -0.67 7.66 17.66
CA PHE A 108 -1.40 7.74 16.40
C PHE A 108 -2.45 6.64 16.31
N SER A 109 -3.62 6.97 15.77
CA SER A 109 -4.60 5.94 15.43
C SER A 109 -4.03 5.00 14.38
N LEU A 110 -4.30 3.71 14.51
CA LEU A 110 -3.86 2.68 13.55
C LEU A 110 -4.25 3.05 12.11
N ARG A 111 -5.43 3.65 11.95
CA ARG A 111 -5.91 4.18 10.67
C ARG A 111 -5.00 5.26 10.09
N ALA A 112 -4.55 6.21 10.91
CA ALA A 112 -3.67 7.29 10.45
C ALA A 112 -2.32 6.73 9.97
N VAL A 113 -1.76 5.74 10.67
CA VAL A 113 -0.52 5.07 10.30
C VAL A 113 -0.67 4.31 8.98
N HIS A 114 -1.76 3.54 8.82
CA HIS A 114 -2.04 2.82 7.58
C HIS A 114 -2.28 3.77 6.40
N LEU A 115 -3.07 4.84 6.59
CA LEU A 115 -3.27 5.87 5.57
C LEU A 115 -1.96 6.53 5.17
N GLY A 116 -1.11 6.90 6.14
CA GLY A 116 0.18 7.49 5.86
C GLY A 116 1.09 6.57 5.05
N ARG A 117 1.13 5.28 5.40
CA ARG A 117 1.90 4.27 4.63
C ARG A 117 1.34 4.11 3.21
N MET A 118 0.03 3.94 3.06
CA MET A 118 -0.60 3.83 1.74
C MET A 118 -0.34 5.06 0.88
N ALA A 119 -0.43 6.26 1.46
CA ALA A 119 -0.18 7.50 0.75
C ALA A 119 1.28 7.59 0.28
N VAL A 120 2.25 7.30 1.17
CA VAL A 120 3.68 7.33 0.81
C VAL A 120 3.99 6.29 -0.27
N LEU A 121 3.53 5.05 -0.07
CA LEU A 121 3.78 3.95 -1.00
C LEU A 121 3.10 4.19 -2.35
N GLY A 122 1.83 4.60 -2.35
CA GLY A 122 1.10 4.93 -3.57
C GLY A 122 1.73 6.07 -4.35
N LEU A 123 2.09 7.17 -3.65
CA LEU A 123 2.74 8.32 -4.28
C LEU A 123 4.12 7.97 -4.83
N SER A 124 4.92 7.19 -4.09
CA SER A 124 6.24 6.74 -4.57
C SER A 124 6.13 5.83 -5.80
N GLY A 125 5.12 4.95 -5.85
CA GLY A 125 4.84 4.12 -7.01
C GLY A 125 4.44 4.93 -8.25
N LEU A 126 3.52 5.89 -8.08
CA LEU A 126 3.13 6.79 -9.17
C LEU A 126 4.32 7.65 -9.65
N MET A 127 5.14 8.13 -8.73
CA MET A 127 6.33 8.90 -9.08
C MET A 127 7.36 8.06 -9.85
N ALA A 128 7.53 6.79 -9.48
CA ALA A 128 8.37 5.86 -10.24
C ALA A 128 7.85 5.62 -11.65
N LEU A 129 6.53 5.42 -11.81
CA LEU A 129 5.90 5.28 -13.13
C LEU A 129 6.07 6.54 -13.97
N ALA A 130 5.89 7.74 -13.39
CA ALA A 130 6.12 9.00 -14.08
C ALA A 130 7.57 9.18 -14.52
N LEU A 131 8.53 8.78 -13.68
CA LEU A 131 9.96 8.80 -14.04
C LEU A 131 10.27 7.78 -15.15
N LEU A 132 9.71 6.55 -15.07
CA LEU A 132 9.85 5.57 -16.14
C LEU A 132 9.33 6.13 -17.47
N LEU A 133 8.16 6.76 -17.45
CA LEU A 133 7.57 7.37 -18.65
C LEU A 133 8.43 8.50 -19.21
N ALA A 134 9.09 9.29 -18.36
CA ALA A 134 9.98 10.36 -18.78
C ALA A 134 11.28 9.86 -19.47
N PHE A 135 11.71 8.64 -19.16
CA PHE A 135 12.88 8.01 -19.79
C PHE A 135 12.55 7.24 -21.07
N LEU A 136 11.27 6.98 -21.35
CA LEU A 136 10.87 6.33 -22.59
C LEU A 136 11.01 7.28 -23.79
N PRO A 137 11.52 6.80 -24.93
CA PRO A 137 11.56 7.60 -26.15
C PRO A 137 10.13 7.95 -26.58
N ALA A 138 9.94 9.18 -27.05
CA ALA A 138 8.63 9.69 -27.46
C ALA A 138 8.18 9.09 -28.83
N ALA A 139 8.20 7.78 -28.96
CA ALA A 139 7.86 7.05 -30.18
C ALA A 139 6.34 6.82 -30.38
N GLY A 140 5.48 7.51 -29.61
CA GLY A 140 4.04 7.33 -29.70
C GLY A 140 3.26 8.27 -28.76
N SER A 141 1.96 7.96 -28.55
CA SER A 141 1.15 8.71 -27.60
C SER A 141 1.61 8.44 -26.16
N VAL A 142 2.09 9.48 -25.48
CA VAL A 142 2.52 9.42 -24.06
C VAL A 142 1.42 8.83 -23.17
N LEU A 143 0.16 9.12 -23.49
CA LEU A 143 -0.99 8.58 -22.78
C LEU A 143 -1.09 7.05 -22.93
N GLN A 144 -0.92 6.53 -24.13
CA GLN A 144 -0.97 5.10 -24.40
C GLN A 144 0.17 4.36 -23.68
N MET A 145 1.39 4.88 -23.77
CA MET A 145 2.55 4.35 -23.05
C MET A 145 2.32 4.37 -21.53
N GLY A 146 1.80 5.46 -20.99
CA GLY A 146 1.48 5.59 -19.57
C GLY A 146 0.44 4.55 -19.11
N LEU A 147 -0.58 4.28 -19.91
CA LEU A 147 -1.60 3.28 -19.60
C LEU A 147 -1.04 1.86 -19.65
N HIS A 148 -0.14 1.54 -20.57
CA HIS A 148 0.54 0.24 -20.63
C HIS A 148 1.38 -0.06 -19.37
N LEU A 149 1.96 0.95 -18.74
CA LEU A 149 2.68 0.81 -17.48
C LEU A 149 1.73 0.81 -16.26
N LEU A 150 0.70 1.66 -16.31
CA LEU A 150 -0.22 1.87 -15.19
C LEU A 150 -1.16 0.68 -14.95
N VAL A 151 -1.69 0.06 -16.00
CA VAL A 151 -2.67 -1.03 -15.88
C VAL A 151 -2.08 -2.24 -15.16
N PRO A 152 -0.92 -2.83 -15.55
CA PRO A 152 -0.34 -3.96 -14.83
C PRO A 152 0.11 -3.58 -13.40
N TYR A 153 0.55 -2.34 -13.19
CA TYR A 153 0.85 -1.82 -11.86
C TYR A 153 -0.39 -1.81 -10.96
N LEU A 154 -1.50 -1.22 -11.43
CA LEU A 154 -2.76 -1.15 -10.66
C LEU A 154 -3.35 -2.54 -10.41
N LEU A 155 -3.28 -3.44 -11.40
CA LEU A 155 -3.75 -4.82 -11.23
C LEU A 155 -2.97 -5.54 -10.12
N SER A 156 -1.65 -5.39 -10.12
CA SER A 156 -0.80 -5.99 -9.08
C SER A 156 -1.01 -5.33 -7.71
N ALA A 157 -1.23 -4.01 -7.68
CA ALA A 157 -1.55 -3.29 -6.46
C ALA A 157 -2.90 -3.76 -5.87
N LEU A 158 -3.92 -3.89 -6.71
CA LEU A 158 -5.24 -4.40 -6.32
C LEU A 158 -5.14 -5.80 -5.72
N LEU A 159 -4.52 -6.73 -6.44
CA LEU A 159 -4.34 -8.11 -5.98
C LEU A 159 -3.50 -8.17 -4.72
N GLY A 160 -2.41 -7.41 -4.66
CA GLY A 160 -1.52 -7.38 -3.51
C GLY A 160 -2.20 -6.85 -2.25
N VAL A 161 -2.95 -5.75 -2.33
CA VAL A 161 -3.70 -5.22 -1.18
C VAL A 161 -4.80 -6.18 -0.73
N GLU A 162 -5.51 -6.83 -1.67
CA GLU A 162 -6.53 -7.82 -1.36
C GLU A 162 -5.94 -9.07 -0.68
N ILE A 163 -4.78 -9.54 -1.12
CA ILE A 163 -4.07 -10.66 -0.50
C ILE A 163 -3.62 -10.28 0.92
N VAL A 164 -3.00 -9.11 1.09
CA VAL A 164 -2.59 -8.62 2.42
C VAL A 164 -3.77 -8.47 3.36
N ARG A 165 -4.95 -8.07 2.83
CA ARG A 165 -6.18 -7.97 3.61
C ARG A 165 -6.68 -9.33 4.11
N ARG A 166 -6.57 -10.38 3.29
CA ARG A 166 -7.08 -11.73 3.62
C ARG A 166 -6.07 -12.57 4.41
N PHE A 167 -4.80 -12.47 4.09
CA PHE A 167 -3.73 -13.29 4.65
C PHE A 167 -2.79 -12.46 5.52
N TRP A 168 -2.93 -12.58 6.82
CA TRP A 168 -2.25 -11.75 7.83
C TRP A 168 -0.90 -12.33 8.30
N GLY A 169 -0.27 -13.19 7.56
CA GLY A 169 0.97 -13.86 7.92
C GLY A 169 2.07 -13.78 6.87
N PRO A 170 3.11 -14.60 6.99
CA PRO A 170 4.15 -14.75 5.98
C PRO A 170 3.57 -15.23 4.62
N GLU A 171 2.43 -15.95 4.66
CA GLU A 171 1.69 -16.40 3.48
C GLU A 171 1.24 -15.24 2.59
N GLY A 172 0.83 -14.11 3.19
CA GLY A 172 0.46 -12.91 2.45
C GLY A 172 1.61 -12.36 1.59
N PHE A 173 2.85 -12.46 2.06
CA PHE A 173 4.02 -12.04 1.29
C PHE A 173 4.27 -12.93 0.06
N TYR A 174 4.23 -14.23 0.24
CA TYR A 174 4.40 -15.17 -0.87
C TYR A 174 3.24 -15.04 -1.86
N GLY A 175 2.02 -14.82 -1.37
CA GLY A 175 0.85 -14.58 -2.19
C GLY A 175 0.98 -13.30 -3.04
N THR A 176 1.44 -12.19 -2.47
CA THR A 176 1.68 -10.94 -3.22
C THR A 176 2.77 -11.11 -4.26
N LEU A 177 3.85 -11.83 -3.93
CA LEU A 177 4.92 -12.12 -4.87
C LEU A 177 4.41 -12.98 -6.04
N ALA A 178 3.67 -14.05 -5.74
CA ALA A 178 3.07 -14.92 -6.76
C ALA A 178 2.12 -14.15 -7.69
N ALA A 179 1.26 -13.28 -7.13
CA ALA A 179 0.37 -12.42 -7.91
C ALA A 179 1.16 -11.49 -8.85
N GLY A 180 2.24 -10.88 -8.35
CA GLY A 180 3.10 -10.03 -9.19
C GLY A 180 3.76 -10.79 -10.33
N VAL A 181 4.28 -11.99 -10.06
CA VAL A 181 4.85 -12.87 -11.11
C VAL A 181 3.79 -13.25 -12.12
N MET A 182 2.59 -13.62 -11.69
CA MET A 182 1.48 -13.96 -12.60
C MET A 182 1.08 -12.80 -13.50
N VAL A 183 0.95 -11.58 -12.94
CA VAL A 183 0.61 -10.38 -13.73
C VAL A 183 1.74 -10.05 -14.71
N SER A 184 3.00 -10.15 -14.29
CA SER A 184 4.16 -9.94 -15.15
C SER A 184 4.20 -10.96 -16.30
N ALA A 185 3.99 -12.23 -15.99
CA ALA A 185 3.94 -13.30 -17.01
C ALA A 185 2.75 -13.09 -17.98
N ALA A 186 1.58 -12.71 -17.47
CA ALA A 186 0.42 -12.41 -18.31
C ALA A 186 0.68 -11.24 -19.25
N ALA A 187 1.31 -10.15 -18.77
CA ALA A 187 1.71 -9.02 -19.58
C ALA A 187 2.68 -9.44 -20.70
N MET A 188 3.63 -10.32 -20.38
CA MET A 188 4.61 -10.82 -21.35
C MET A 188 3.99 -11.78 -22.39
N LEU A 189 3.06 -12.65 -21.95
CA LEU A 189 2.36 -13.57 -22.85
C LEU A 189 1.41 -12.83 -23.80
N ALA A 190 0.72 -11.79 -23.30
CA ALA A 190 -0.15 -10.95 -24.13
C ALA A 190 0.61 -10.33 -25.30
N GLN A 191 1.88 -10.02 -25.10
CA GLN A 191 2.75 -9.49 -26.14
C GLN A 191 3.18 -10.57 -27.15
N LEU A 192 3.64 -11.72 -26.65
CA LEU A 192 4.10 -12.82 -27.52
C LEU A 192 2.99 -13.32 -28.45
N SER A 193 1.73 -13.24 -28.00
CA SER A 193 0.56 -13.68 -28.77
C SER A 193 0.17 -12.74 -29.91
N ARG A 194 0.86 -11.59 -30.10
CA ARG A 194 0.57 -10.59 -31.13
C ARG A 194 -0.93 -10.25 -31.26
N TRP A 195 -1.62 -10.19 -30.13
CA TRP A 195 -3.01 -9.74 -30.12
C TRP A 195 -3.07 -8.31 -30.66
N GLU A 196 -4.04 -8.04 -31.50
CA GLU A 196 -4.30 -6.69 -31.97
C GLU A 196 -4.42 -5.78 -30.73
N GLU A 197 -3.63 -4.70 -30.73
CA GLU A 197 -3.65 -3.78 -29.60
C GLU A 197 -5.07 -3.25 -29.39
N PRO A 198 -5.66 -3.46 -28.19
CA PRO A 198 -7.02 -2.98 -27.95
C PRO A 198 -7.05 -1.45 -28.06
N PRO A 199 -8.16 -0.87 -28.54
CA PRO A 199 -8.28 0.58 -28.69
C PRO A 199 -8.07 1.28 -27.34
N LEU A 200 -7.55 2.51 -27.38
CA LEU A 200 -7.23 3.34 -26.21
C LEU A 200 -8.34 3.36 -25.16
N GLY A 201 -9.61 3.33 -25.61
CA GLY A 201 -10.77 3.33 -24.72
C GLY A 201 -10.81 2.15 -23.75
N TRP A 202 -10.37 0.97 -24.16
CA TRP A 202 -10.30 -0.22 -23.29
C TRP A 202 -9.23 -0.07 -22.21
N TRP A 203 -8.08 0.50 -22.55
CA TRP A 203 -7.01 0.77 -21.59
C TRP A 203 -7.43 1.81 -20.55
N LEU A 204 -8.13 2.87 -20.98
CA LEU A 204 -8.69 3.86 -20.07
C LEU A 204 -9.76 3.26 -19.14
N ALA A 205 -10.68 2.48 -19.69
CA ALA A 205 -11.70 1.80 -18.90
C ALA A 205 -11.07 0.85 -17.87
N ALA A 206 -10.09 0.04 -18.29
CA ALA A 206 -9.37 -0.85 -17.39
C ALA A 206 -8.65 -0.07 -16.27
N ALA A 207 -7.96 1.02 -16.60
CA ALA A 207 -7.28 1.84 -15.61
C ALA A 207 -8.25 2.45 -14.58
N VAL A 208 -9.40 2.96 -15.02
CA VAL A 208 -10.45 3.53 -14.15
C VAL A 208 -11.03 2.45 -13.23
N VAL A 209 -11.40 1.29 -13.78
CA VAL A 209 -11.95 0.17 -13.00
C VAL A 209 -10.95 -0.33 -11.97
N LEU A 210 -9.69 -0.51 -12.35
CA LEU A 210 -8.63 -0.97 -11.43
C LEU A 210 -8.31 0.09 -10.36
N ALA A 211 -8.28 1.37 -10.72
CA ALA A 211 -8.07 2.45 -9.74
C ALA A 211 -9.23 2.53 -8.74
N ALA A 212 -10.48 2.45 -9.21
CA ALA A 212 -11.66 2.41 -8.35
C ALA A 212 -11.65 1.16 -7.44
N GLY A 213 -11.32 -0.01 -7.99
CA GLY A 213 -11.17 -1.26 -7.25
C GLY A 213 -10.09 -1.18 -6.17
N THR A 214 -8.92 -0.66 -6.51
CA THR A 214 -7.82 -0.45 -5.56
C THR A 214 -8.24 0.50 -4.43
N GLY A 215 -8.89 1.62 -4.76
CA GLY A 215 -9.42 2.56 -3.77
C GLY A 215 -10.46 1.93 -2.84
N TRP A 216 -11.36 1.10 -3.40
CA TRP A 216 -12.36 0.38 -2.61
C TRP A 216 -11.74 -0.64 -1.65
N VAL A 217 -10.75 -1.43 -2.11
CA VAL A 217 -10.05 -2.40 -1.27
C VAL A 217 -9.23 -1.70 -0.19
N CYS A 218 -8.56 -0.60 -0.51
CA CYS A 218 -7.84 0.24 0.45
C CYS A 218 -8.79 0.79 1.53
N ARG A 219 -9.96 1.29 1.13
CA ARG A 219 -10.99 1.74 2.07
C ARG A 219 -11.45 0.61 3.02
N ASN A 220 -11.72 -0.57 2.48
CA ASN A 220 -12.14 -1.72 3.29
C ASN A 220 -11.06 -2.16 4.26
N LEU A 221 -9.79 -2.14 3.86
CA LEU A 221 -8.67 -2.44 4.75
C LEU A 221 -8.58 -1.44 5.91
N LEU A 222 -8.86 -0.16 5.65
CA LEU A 222 -8.90 0.88 6.68
C LEU A 222 -10.08 0.69 7.64
N LEU A 223 -11.26 0.32 7.16
CA LEU A 223 -12.43 0.04 8.00
C LEU A 223 -12.18 -1.18 8.90
N GLN A 224 -11.60 -2.26 8.35
CA GLN A 224 -11.23 -3.43 9.14
C GLN A 224 -10.22 -3.10 10.24
N SER A 225 -9.28 -2.17 10.00
CA SER A 225 -8.31 -1.76 11.01
C SER A 225 -8.96 -1.07 12.23
N GLU A 226 -10.12 -0.45 12.07
CA GLU A 226 -10.91 0.14 13.17
C GLU A 226 -11.66 -0.92 13.97
N GLU A 227 -12.30 -1.89 13.30
CA GLU A 227 -13.06 -2.96 13.98
C GLU A 227 -12.18 -3.80 14.89
N TYR A 228 -10.95 -4.11 14.49
CA TYR A 228 -9.98 -4.82 15.34
C TYR A 228 -9.59 -4.02 16.59
N GLY A 229 -9.54 -2.69 16.50
CA GLY A 229 -9.28 -1.82 17.66
C GLY A 229 -10.43 -1.80 18.68
N TRP A 230 -11.68 -2.03 18.24
CA TRP A 230 -12.87 -2.04 19.11
C TRP A 230 -13.15 -3.41 19.72
N ASN A 231 -12.93 -4.48 18.99
CA ASN A 231 -13.17 -5.84 19.50
C ASN A 231 -12.20 -6.24 20.62
N TYR A 232 -11.00 -5.65 20.66
CA TYR A 232 -10.08 -5.87 21.79
C TYR A 232 -10.59 -5.24 23.10
N LYS A 233 -11.38 -4.15 23.02
CA LYS A 233 -12.03 -3.51 24.18
C LYS A 233 -13.22 -4.28 24.74
N SER A 234 -13.75 -5.27 24.04
CA SER A 234 -14.92 -6.05 24.46
C SER A 234 -14.58 -7.38 25.13
N ILE A 235 -13.29 -7.73 25.24
CA ILE A 235 -12.81 -8.97 25.87
C ILE A 235 -12.32 -8.73 27.31
N ASP A 236 -12.08 -7.48 27.72
CA ASP A 236 -11.87 -7.05 29.11
C ASP A 236 -13.20 -6.59 29.74
#